data_f11171ae17ae49a36b858d42b98331c4
#
_entry.id   f11171ae17ae49a36b858d42b98331c4
#
_cell.length_a   1.000
_cell.length_b   1.000
_cell.length_c   1.000
_cell.angle_alpha   90.00
_cell.angle_beta   90.00
_cell.angle_gamma   90.00
#
_symmetry.space_group_name_H-M   'P 1'
#
loop_
_entity.id
_entity.type
_entity.pdbx_description
1 polymer ?
#
loop_
_entity_poly.entity_id
_entity_poly.type
_entity_poly.pdbx_seq_one_letter_code
_entity_poly.pdbx_strand_id
1 'polypeptide(L)'
;SLDLLENSFLGNQENNFIKFLKTLFTEEEVKEVVSKYFIGTSKHYKGATIFWQIDNLEKVHAGKILQYISETGKRAKSSDGKALINWVHSINKIEGFNVDQCLFGLHLINKADQKTIAIVESEKTAIIMSIILPDFFWLASGSKGNFKFELLEPLKNRNVIAFPDKGEYYNWLNKATELNALGFKISVSDLIENTEFNNGFDLADYYIKTN
;
A
#
# COMPACT_ATOMS: atom_id res chain seq x y z
N SER A 1 -9.86 10.84 13.00
CA SER A 1 -9.37 11.98 13.80
C SER A 1 -7.86 12.00 13.71
N LEU A 2 -7.27 13.18 13.61
CA LEU A 2 -5.81 13.40 13.56
C LEU A 2 -5.13 12.81 14.80
N ASP A 3 -5.76 12.90 15.96
CA ASP A 3 -5.24 12.33 17.21
C ASP A 3 -4.96 10.81 17.14
N LEU A 4 -5.81 10.05 16.43
CA LEU A 4 -5.58 8.61 16.24
C LEU A 4 -4.39 8.33 15.34
N LEU A 5 -4.19 9.18 14.33
CA LEU A 5 -3.03 9.10 13.45
C LEU A 5 -1.75 9.42 14.23
N GLU A 6 -1.69 10.57 14.92
CA GLU A 6 -0.52 11.01 15.69
C GLU A 6 -0.15 10.01 16.80
N ASN A 7 -1.14 9.57 17.58
CA ASN A 7 -0.91 8.57 18.63
C ASN A 7 -0.40 7.22 18.10
N SER A 8 -0.69 6.89 16.84
CA SER A 8 -0.21 5.65 16.24
C SER A 8 1.31 5.62 16.01
N PHE A 9 1.97 6.78 15.94
CA PHE A 9 3.42 6.86 15.75
C PHE A 9 4.22 6.54 17.01
N LEU A 10 3.63 6.67 18.20
CA LEU A 10 4.30 6.42 19.47
C LEU A 10 4.76 4.98 19.66
N GLY A 11 4.16 4.03 18.93
CA GLY A 11 4.48 2.60 19.02
C GLY A 11 5.41 2.07 17.94
N ASN A 12 5.99 2.90 17.08
CA ASN A 12 6.71 2.45 15.89
C ASN A 12 7.95 1.59 16.19
N GLN A 13 8.57 1.70 17.36
CA GLN A 13 9.67 0.82 17.79
C GLN A 13 9.24 -0.65 17.91
N GLU A 14 7.96 -0.89 18.24
CA GLU A 14 7.39 -2.24 18.38
C GLU A 14 6.76 -2.77 17.09
N ASN A 15 6.72 -1.97 16.02
CA ASN A 15 6.07 -2.33 14.76
C ASN A 15 6.81 -3.45 14.04
N ASN A 16 6.12 -4.57 13.80
CA ASN A 16 6.72 -5.76 13.19
C ASN A 16 7.09 -5.55 11.71
N PHE A 17 6.32 -4.76 10.98
CA PHE A 17 6.65 -4.44 9.59
C PHE A 17 7.88 -3.52 9.52
N ILE A 18 7.99 -2.54 10.41
CA ILE A 18 9.19 -1.68 10.50
C ILE A 18 10.42 -2.52 10.87
N LYS A 19 10.29 -3.48 11.80
CA LYS A 19 11.36 -4.42 12.13
C LYS A 19 11.79 -5.23 10.90
N PHE A 20 10.83 -5.71 10.12
CA PHE A 20 11.11 -6.41 8.86
C PHE A 20 11.83 -5.51 7.85
N LEU A 21 11.38 -4.27 7.64
CA LEU A 21 12.06 -3.34 6.74
C LEU A 21 13.52 -3.12 7.11
N LYS A 22 13.84 -3.05 8.41
CA LYS A 22 15.22 -2.90 8.91
C LYS A 22 16.11 -4.14 8.67
N THR A 23 15.55 -5.27 8.27
CA THR A 23 16.33 -6.43 7.81
C THR A 23 16.76 -6.31 6.35
N LEU A 24 16.12 -5.41 5.58
CA LEU A 24 16.34 -5.25 4.14
C LEU A 24 17.04 -3.93 3.79
N PHE A 25 16.84 -2.89 4.59
CA PHE A 25 17.23 -1.52 4.29
C PHE A 25 17.92 -0.86 5.48
N THR A 26 18.61 0.24 5.23
CA THR A 26 19.25 1.05 6.29
C THR A 26 18.22 1.71 7.21
N GLU A 27 18.63 2.11 8.40
CA GLU A 27 17.75 2.80 9.34
C GLU A 27 17.24 4.13 8.81
N GLU A 28 18.06 4.85 8.04
CA GLU A 28 17.74 6.11 7.41
C GLU A 28 16.63 5.94 6.36
N GLU A 29 16.78 4.98 5.45
CA GLU A 29 15.78 4.66 4.42
C GLU A 29 14.44 4.24 5.05
N VAL A 30 14.50 3.40 6.09
CA VAL A 30 13.29 2.98 6.81
C VAL A 30 12.63 4.16 7.51
N LYS A 31 13.39 5.03 8.17
CA LYS A 31 12.85 6.22 8.83
C LYS A 31 12.20 7.17 7.84
N GLU A 32 12.83 7.39 6.69
CA GLU A 32 12.29 8.23 5.62
C GLU A 32 10.96 7.69 5.10
N VAL A 33 10.90 6.40 4.75
CA VAL A 33 9.68 5.80 4.18
C VAL A 33 8.54 5.71 5.20
N VAL A 34 8.84 5.44 6.46
CA VAL A 34 7.87 5.42 7.57
C VAL A 34 7.24 6.81 7.76
N SER A 35 8.05 7.86 7.71
CA SER A 35 7.58 9.24 7.78
C SER A 35 6.79 9.63 6.53
N LYS A 36 7.31 9.29 5.34
CA LYS A 36 6.71 9.61 4.04
C LYS A 36 5.28 9.07 3.90
N TYR A 37 5.04 7.84 4.38
CA TYR A 37 3.75 7.15 4.27
C TYR A 37 2.92 7.19 5.56
N PHE A 38 3.34 7.92 6.58
CA PHE A 38 2.65 8.00 7.86
C PHE A 38 2.35 6.63 8.46
N ILE A 39 3.35 5.73 8.50
CA ILE A 39 3.17 4.38 9.02
C ILE A 39 2.95 4.43 10.53
N GLY A 40 1.81 3.91 10.97
CA GLY A 40 1.46 3.84 12.39
C GLY A 40 1.55 2.43 12.96
N THR A 41 1.41 2.32 14.28
CA THR A 41 1.41 1.06 15.03
C THR A 41 0.13 0.92 15.83
N SER A 42 -0.53 -0.22 15.70
CA SER A 42 -1.72 -0.56 16.47
C SER A 42 -1.38 -1.41 17.69
N LYS A 43 -2.09 -1.12 18.79
CA LYS A 43 -2.07 -1.97 19.99
C LYS A 43 -3.05 -3.14 19.93
N HIS A 44 -3.94 -3.18 18.93
CA HIS A 44 -4.96 -4.23 18.78
C HIS A 44 -4.34 -5.62 18.59
N TYR A 45 -3.35 -5.72 17.68
CA TYR A 45 -2.42 -6.83 17.65
C TYR A 45 -1.04 -6.28 18.00
N LYS A 46 -0.31 -6.94 18.88
CA LYS A 46 1.01 -6.44 19.35
C LYS A 46 1.96 -6.21 18.17
N GLY A 47 2.32 -4.97 17.94
CA GLY A 47 3.23 -4.56 16.86
C GLY A 47 2.61 -4.56 15.45
N ALA A 48 1.27 -4.57 15.34
CA ALA A 48 0.62 -4.49 14.04
C ALA A 48 0.79 -3.10 13.40
N THR A 49 0.85 -3.10 12.09
CA THR A 49 1.04 -1.89 11.29
C THR A 49 -0.30 -1.26 10.94
N ILE A 50 -0.36 0.07 11.03
CA ILE A 50 -1.49 0.84 10.48
C ILE A 50 -1.02 1.52 9.20
N PHE A 51 -1.72 1.23 8.11
CA PHE A 51 -1.59 1.93 6.83
C PHE A 51 -2.72 2.94 6.72
N TRP A 52 -2.39 4.21 6.88
CA TRP A 52 -3.36 5.30 6.81
C TRP A 52 -3.66 5.65 5.36
N GLN A 53 -4.92 5.72 5.03
CA GLN A 53 -5.43 6.22 3.76
C GLN A 53 -5.66 7.72 3.90
N ILE A 54 -4.80 8.50 3.25
CA ILE A 54 -4.81 9.97 3.27
C ILE A 54 -4.89 10.42 1.82
N ASP A 55 -5.86 11.26 1.52
CA ASP A 55 -6.08 11.74 0.16
C ASP A 55 -5.15 12.91 -0.22
N ASN A 56 -5.27 13.37 -1.44
CA ASN A 56 -4.51 14.48 -1.98
C ASN A 56 -4.89 15.85 -1.41
N LEU A 57 -5.92 15.93 -0.57
CA LEU A 57 -6.29 17.11 0.21
C LEU A 57 -5.87 16.95 1.68
N GLU A 58 -5.02 15.98 1.99
CA GLU A 58 -4.51 15.64 3.34
C GLU A 58 -5.60 15.19 4.33
N LYS A 59 -6.78 14.79 3.83
CA LYS A 59 -7.85 14.24 4.66
C LYS A 59 -7.59 12.77 4.95
N VAL A 60 -7.67 12.38 6.23
CA VAL A 60 -7.56 10.99 6.67
C VAL A 60 -8.91 10.29 6.50
N HIS A 61 -8.95 9.27 5.65
CA HIS A 61 -10.15 8.48 5.34
C HIS A 61 -10.28 7.25 6.23
N ALA A 62 -9.24 6.42 6.29
CA ALA A 62 -9.26 5.17 7.03
C ALA A 62 -7.85 4.77 7.50
N GLY A 63 -7.77 3.85 8.44
CA GLY A 63 -6.52 3.18 8.82
C GLY A 63 -6.72 1.66 8.76
N LYS A 64 -6.01 1.00 7.84
CA LYS A 64 -6.01 -0.46 7.69
C LYS A 64 -4.94 -1.06 8.60
N ILE A 65 -5.34 -1.98 9.46
CA ILE A 65 -4.43 -2.64 10.40
C ILE A 65 -4.08 -4.01 9.84
N LEU A 66 -2.79 -4.29 9.72
CA LEU A 66 -2.26 -5.57 9.29
C LEU A 66 -1.17 -6.04 10.26
N GLN A 67 -1.24 -7.31 10.64
CA GLN A 67 -0.18 -7.93 11.41
C GLN A 67 0.80 -8.65 10.50
N TYR A 68 2.09 -8.40 10.72
CA TYR A 68 3.19 -9.02 10.00
C TYR A 68 4.09 -9.85 10.94
N ILE A 69 4.76 -10.82 10.36
CA ILE A 69 5.85 -11.56 11.00
C ILE A 69 7.13 -10.77 10.73
N SER A 70 7.79 -10.31 11.78
CA SER A 70 8.97 -9.41 11.71
C SER A 70 10.16 -10.01 10.96
N GLU A 71 10.30 -11.35 11.00
CA GLU A 71 11.41 -12.07 10.39
C GLU A 71 11.24 -12.28 8.89
N THR A 72 9.98 -12.30 8.40
CA THR A 72 9.69 -12.70 7.01
C THR A 72 8.91 -11.68 6.21
N GLY A 73 8.32 -10.67 6.86
CA GLY A 73 7.42 -9.70 6.21
C GLY A 73 6.13 -10.32 5.67
N LYS A 74 5.81 -11.57 6.02
CA LYS A 74 4.56 -12.21 5.65
C LYS A 74 3.43 -11.77 6.57
N ARG A 75 2.20 -11.72 6.04
CA ARG A 75 1.02 -11.47 6.87
C ARG A 75 0.85 -12.57 7.90
N ALA A 76 0.73 -12.20 9.16
CA ALA A 76 0.42 -13.14 10.23
C ALA A 76 -1.03 -13.64 10.08
N LYS A 77 -1.25 -14.89 10.47
CA LYS A 77 -2.54 -15.56 10.38
C LYS A 77 -3.00 -15.99 11.77
N SER A 78 -4.29 -16.00 11.97
CA SER A 78 -4.95 -16.62 13.13
C SER A 78 -4.88 -18.15 13.06
N SER A 79 -5.29 -18.81 14.12
CA SER A 79 -5.31 -20.29 14.20
C SER A 79 -6.18 -20.96 13.12
N ASP A 80 -7.19 -20.26 12.60
CA ASP A 80 -8.04 -20.71 11.48
C ASP A 80 -7.48 -20.32 10.09
N GLY A 81 -6.25 -19.85 10.03
CA GLY A 81 -5.54 -19.55 8.78
C GLY A 81 -5.88 -18.21 8.12
N LYS A 82 -6.75 -17.40 8.72
CA LYS A 82 -7.11 -16.07 8.18
C LYS A 82 -6.05 -15.03 8.54
N ALA A 83 -5.78 -14.13 7.61
CA ALA A 83 -4.89 -13.01 7.89
C ALA A 83 -5.45 -12.11 9.00
N LEU A 84 -4.57 -11.66 9.91
CA LEU A 84 -4.94 -10.73 10.98
C LEU A 84 -5.07 -9.32 10.42
N ILE A 85 -6.28 -8.97 10.02
CA ILE A 85 -6.64 -7.68 9.40
C ILE A 85 -7.74 -7.04 10.24
N ASN A 86 -7.66 -5.74 10.44
CA ASN A 86 -8.74 -4.95 11.05
C ASN A 86 -8.67 -3.50 10.55
N TRP A 87 -9.59 -2.67 11.02
CA TRP A 87 -9.65 -1.25 10.69
C TRP A 87 -9.71 -0.40 11.95
N VAL A 88 -9.04 0.75 11.93
CA VAL A 88 -9.00 1.67 13.08
C VAL A 88 -10.40 2.09 13.53
N HIS A 89 -11.30 2.43 12.59
CA HIS A 89 -12.67 2.80 12.91
C HIS A 89 -13.47 1.67 13.57
N SER A 90 -13.25 0.41 13.12
CA SER A 90 -13.95 -0.75 13.69
C SER A 90 -13.50 -1.04 15.13
N ILE A 91 -12.18 -0.95 15.40
CA ILE A 91 -11.64 -1.18 16.73
C ILE A 91 -12.10 -0.10 17.70
N ASN A 92 -12.11 1.16 17.24
CA ASN A 92 -12.50 2.30 18.09
C ASN A 92 -14.02 2.52 18.13
N LYS A 93 -14.81 1.66 17.47
CA LYS A 93 -16.28 1.72 17.44
C LYS A 93 -16.78 3.13 17.10
N ILE A 94 -16.19 3.77 16.09
CA ILE A 94 -16.55 5.13 15.69
C ILE A 94 -17.94 5.09 15.06
N GLU A 95 -18.93 5.58 15.79
CA GLU A 95 -20.32 5.64 15.34
C GLU A 95 -20.48 6.55 14.11
N GLY A 96 -21.33 6.16 13.18
CA GLY A 96 -21.61 6.95 11.98
C GLY A 96 -20.43 7.05 11.00
N PHE A 97 -19.37 6.24 11.20
CA PHE A 97 -18.23 6.26 10.27
C PHE A 97 -18.64 5.70 8.91
N ASN A 98 -18.66 6.58 7.92
CA ASN A 98 -18.85 6.17 6.53
C ASN A 98 -17.47 5.80 5.95
N VAL A 99 -17.34 4.54 5.50
CA VAL A 99 -16.10 4.05 4.89
C VAL A 99 -15.96 4.64 3.48
N ASP A 100 -15.21 5.71 3.39
CA ASP A 100 -14.81 6.32 2.14
C ASP A 100 -13.32 6.08 1.97
N GLN A 101 -12.95 5.11 1.11
CA GLN A 101 -11.56 4.70 0.93
C GLN A 101 -10.88 5.53 -0.16
N CYS A 102 -9.59 5.78 -0.01
CA CYS A 102 -8.73 6.28 -1.07
C CYS A 102 -7.50 5.36 -1.24
N LEU A 103 -6.73 5.56 -2.31
CA LEU A 103 -5.48 4.83 -2.50
C LEU A 103 -4.51 5.13 -1.35
N PHE A 104 -3.81 4.10 -0.88
CA PHE A 104 -2.70 4.29 0.04
C PHE A 104 -1.58 5.08 -0.66
N GLY A 105 -1.04 6.09 0.01
CA GLY A 105 -0.01 6.98 -0.56
C GLY A 105 -0.55 8.12 -1.43
N LEU A 106 -1.89 8.27 -1.59
CA LEU A 106 -2.48 9.28 -2.46
C LEU A 106 -2.06 10.72 -2.11
N HIS A 107 -1.79 11.02 -0.83
CA HIS A 107 -1.29 12.33 -0.38
C HIS A 107 0.06 12.73 -1.02
N LEU A 108 0.80 11.77 -1.60
CA LEU A 108 2.09 12.04 -2.23
C LEU A 108 1.96 12.71 -3.60
N ILE A 109 0.82 12.57 -4.28
CA ILE A 109 0.67 13.08 -5.66
C ILE A 109 0.72 14.60 -5.75
N ASN A 110 0.38 15.32 -4.69
CA ASN A 110 0.46 16.79 -4.65
C ASN A 110 1.90 17.31 -4.66
N LYS A 111 2.84 16.46 -4.21
CA LYS A 111 4.29 16.75 -4.23
C LYS A 111 4.94 16.35 -5.57
N ALA A 112 4.13 15.80 -6.46
CA ALA A 112 4.57 15.10 -7.65
C ALA A 112 4.56 16.01 -8.87
N ASP A 113 5.53 16.87 -9.03
CA ASP A 113 5.56 17.77 -10.17
C ASP A 113 5.50 17.06 -11.52
N GLN A 114 6.15 15.96 -11.73
CA GLN A 114 6.06 15.19 -12.99
C GLN A 114 6.40 13.70 -12.86
N LYS A 115 6.62 13.16 -11.65
CA LYS A 115 6.95 11.75 -11.50
C LYS A 115 5.81 10.86 -11.97
N THR A 116 6.16 9.78 -12.63
CA THR A 116 5.21 8.72 -12.98
C THR A 116 4.67 8.07 -11.72
N ILE A 117 3.38 7.83 -11.69
CA ILE A 117 2.72 7.12 -10.59
C ILE A 117 2.80 5.62 -10.86
N ALA A 118 3.23 4.87 -9.88
CA ALA A 118 3.22 3.42 -9.90
C ALA A 118 2.15 2.90 -8.93
N ILE A 119 1.31 1.97 -9.36
CA ILE A 119 0.26 1.36 -8.54
C ILE A 119 0.53 -0.13 -8.40
N VAL A 120 0.49 -0.60 -7.15
CA VAL A 120 0.57 -2.02 -6.77
C VAL A 120 -0.68 -2.43 -5.98
N GLU A 121 -0.84 -3.73 -5.70
CA GLU A 121 -1.97 -4.21 -4.90
C GLU A 121 -1.79 -3.89 -3.42
N SER A 122 -0.65 -4.19 -2.82
CA SER A 122 -0.46 -4.13 -1.38
C SER A 122 0.33 -2.89 -0.92
N GLU A 123 -0.02 -2.39 0.27
CA GLU A 123 0.67 -1.29 0.93
C GLU A 123 2.14 -1.64 1.23
N LYS A 124 2.42 -2.91 1.60
CA LYS A 124 3.78 -3.42 1.80
C LYS A 124 4.63 -3.23 0.55
N THR A 125 4.09 -3.65 -0.59
CA THR A 125 4.78 -3.56 -1.88
C THR A 125 5.06 -2.11 -2.25
N ALA A 126 4.09 -1.21 -2.09
CA ALA A 126 4.28 0.22 -2.37
C ALA A 126 5.42 0.83 -1.53
N ILE A 127 5.49 0.50 -0.24
CA ILE A 127 6.54 1.00 0.67
C ILE A 127 7.91 0.47 0.26
N ILE A 128 8.05 -0.84 0.05
CA ILE A 128 9.33 -1.46 -0.33
C ILE A 128 9.80 -0.89 -1.67
N MET A 129 8.93 -0.82 -2.64
CA MET A 129 9.27 -0.30 -3.97
C MET A 129 9.62 1.18 -3.94
N SER A 130 9.08 1.96 -3.01
CA SER A 130 9.43 3.38 -2.90
C SER A 130 10.85 3.61 -2.37
N ILE A 131 11.46 2.60 -1.72
CA ILE A 131 12.89 2.61 -1.37
C ILE A 131 13.72 2.13 -2.55
N ILE A 132 13.32 1.03 -3.20
CA ILE A 132 14.09 0.39 -4.29
C ILE A 132 14.09 1.25 -5.56
N LEU A 133 12.94 1.82 -5.92
CA LEU A 133 12.75 2.66 -7.12
C LEU A 133 12.14 4.01 -6.74
N PRO A 134 12.93 4.94 -6.18
CA PRO A 134 12.46 6.21 -5.62
C PRO A 134 11.98 7.22 -6.69
N ASP A 135 12.22 6.95 -7.97
CA ASP A 135 11.81 7.83 -9.08
C ASP A 135 10.30 7.77 -9.38
N PHE A 136 9.60 6.83 -8.78
CA PHE A 136 8.15 6.72 -8.88
C PHE A 136 7.45 7.21 -7.61
N PHE A 137 6.18 7.62 -7.76
CA PHE A 137 5.26 7.70 -6.64
C PHE A 137 4.49 6.40 -6.53
N TRP A 138 4.81 5.62 -5.50
CA TRP A 138 4.20 4.32 -5.26
C TRP A 138 2.93 4.45 -4.46
N LEU A 139 1.82 4.00 -5.06
CA LEU A 139 0.50 3.93 -4.44
C LEU A 139 0.06 2.47 -4.34
N ALA A 140 -0.87 2.19 -3.41
CA ALA A 140 -1.48 0.86 -3.36
C ALA A 140 -3.01 0.95 -3.39
N SER A 141 -3.62 0.01 -4.12
CA SER A 141 -5.07 -0.14 -4.15
C SER A 141 -5.62 -0.80 -2.87
N GLY A 142 -4.77 -1.49 -2.11
CA GLY A 142 -5.11 -2.19 -0.88
C GLY A 142 -5.79 -3.55 -1.09
N SER A 143 -6.25 -3.85 -2.30
CA SER A 143 -6.75 -5.15 -2.74
C SER A 143 -6.91 -5.17 -4.26
N LYS A 144 -6.91 -6.37 -4.87
CA LYS A 144 -7.10 -6.54 -6.32
C LYS A 144 -8.39 -5.93 -6.86
N GLY A 145 -9.48 -5.98 -6.09
CA GLY A 145 -10.79 -5.44 -6.47
C GLY A 145 -10.90 -3.92 -6.38
N ASN A 146 -9.90 -3.26 -5.83
CA ASN A 146 -9.88 -1.80 -5.66
C ASN A 146 -9.19 -1.05 -6.82
N PHE A 147 -8.73 -1.75 -7.85
CA PHE A 147 -8.29 -1.13 -9.08
C PHE A 147 -9.53 -0.75 -9.92
N LYS A 148 -10.17 0.36 -9.55
CA LYS A 148 -11.49 0.78 -10.07
C LYS A 148 -11.59 2.31 -10.16
N PHE A 149 -12.55 2.78 -10.96
CA PHE A 149 -12.74 4.19 -11.30
C PHE A 149 -12.73 5.11 -10.07
N GLU A 150 -13.55 4.80 -9.06
CA GLU A 150 -13.76 5.68 -7.90
C GLU A 150 -12.48 5.96 -7.12
N LEU A 151 -11.60 4.96 -7.02
CA LEU A 151 -10.32 5.11 -6.32
C LEU A 151 -9.23 5.71 -7.19
N LEU A 152 -9.30 5.51 -8.51
CA LEU A 152 -8.30 5.99 -9.47
C LEU A 152 -8.62 7.38 -10.03
N GLU A 153 -9.82 7.89 -9.79
CA GLU A 153 -10.27 9.19 -10.32
C GLU A 153 -9.31 10.34 -10.05
N PRO A 154 -8.69 10.47 -8.86
CA PRO A 154 -7.69 11.51 -8.60
C PRO A 154 -6.44 11.43 -9.49
N LEU A 155 -6.21 10.30 -10.16
CA LEU A 155 -5.07 10.09 -11.05
C LEU A 155 -5.38 10.40 -12.51
N LYS A 156 -6.61 10.81 -12.82
CA LYS A 156 -6.99 11.22 -14.16
C LYS A 156 -6.04 12.35 -14.62
N ASN A 157 -5.55 12.28 -15.84
CA ASN A 157 -4.52 13.16 -16.40
C ASN A 157 -3.08 12.94 -15.92
N ARG A 158 -2.81 11.92 -15.10
CA ARG A 158 -1.46 11.52 -14.68
C ARG A 158 -1.02 10.29 -15.47
N ASN A 159 0.28 10.16 -15.72
CA ASN A 159 0.84 8.93 -16.25
C ASN A 159 0.94 7.90 -15.13
N VAL A 160 0.31 6.75 -15.32
CA VAL A 160 0.23 5.67 -14.34
C VAL A 160 0.77 4.39 -14.95
N ILE A 161 1.61 3.69 -14.21
CA ILE A 161 2.02 2.31 -14.50
C ILE A 161 1.48 1.42 -13.38
N ALA A 162 0.67 0.45 -13.74
CA ALA A 162 0.13 -0.54 -12.82
C ALA A 162 0.99 -1.81 -12.83
N PHE A 163 1.33 -2.31 -11.66
CA PHE A 163 2.10 -3.54 -11.46
C PHE A 163 1.26 -4.53 -10.66
N PRO A 164 0.41 -5.31 -11.34
CA PRO A 164 -0.42 -6.32 -10.68
C PRO A 164 0.43 -7.45 -10.09
N ASP A 165 -0.08 -8.09 -9.04
CA ASP A 165 0.46 -9.35 -8.57
C ASP A 165 0.31 -10.43 -9.66
N LYS A 166 1.18 -11.45 -9.66
CA LYS A 166 1.12 -12.55 -10.63
C LYS A 166 -0.24 -13.24 -10.62
N GLY A 167 -0.80 -13.39 -11.82
CA GLY A 167 -2.14 -13.94 -12.07
C GLY A 167 -3.25 -12.88 -12.15
N GLU A 168 -2.94 -11.61 -11.91
CA GLU A 168 -3.91 -10.51 -12.00
C GLU A 168 -3.67 -9.59 -13.22
N TYR A 169 -2.66 -9.87 -14.06
CA TYR A 169 -2.31 -9.03 -15.21
C TYR A 169 -3.49 -8.78 -16.14
N TYR A 170 -4.17 -9.80 -16.59
CA TYR A 170 -5.28 -9.65 -17.55
C TYR A 170 -6.50 -8.94 -16.92
N ASN A 171 -6.75 -9.16 -15.63
CA ASN A 171 -7.81 -8.46 -14.91
C ASN A 171 -7.55 -6.96 -14.87
N TRP A 172 -6.32 -6.56 -14.53
CA TRP A 172 -5.93 -5.15 -14.46
C TRP A 172 -5.80 -4.52 -15.85
N LEU A 173 -5.33 -5.26 -16.86
CA LEU A 173 -5.25 -4.80 -18.24
C LEU A 173 -6.65 -4.47 -18.81
N ASN A 174 -7.61 -5.35 -18.59
CA ASN A 174 -9.00 -5.11 -19.02
C ASN A 174 -9.56 -3.85 -18.32
N LYS A 175 -9.35 -3.73 -17.03
CA LYS A 175 -9.83 -2.55 -16.28
C LYS A 175 -9.09 -1.27 -16.69
N ALA A 176 -7.80 -1.30 -16.95
CA ALA A 176 -7.04 -0.17 -17.47
C ALA A 176 -7.53 0.25 -18.86
N THR A 177 -7.92 -0.70 -19.72
CA THR A 177 -8.49 -0.43 -21.04
C THR A 177 -9.82 0.32 -20.91
N GLU A 178 -10.71 -0.12 -20.01
CA GLU A 178 -11.97 0.57 -19.71
C GLU A 178 -11.73 2.00 -19.19
N LEU A 179 -10.79 2.17 -18.26
CA LEU A 179 -10.46 3.47 -17.69
C LEU A 179 -9.81 4.41 -18.71
N ASN A 180 -8.94 3.89 -19.57
CA ASN A 180 -8.31 4.68 -20.62
C ASN A 180 -9.33 5.21 -21.64
N ALA A 181 -10.40 4.46 -21.92
CA ALA A 181 -11.53 4.95 -22.72
C ALA A 181 -12.28 6.12 -22.04
N LEU A 182 -12.14 6.27 -20.70
CA LEU A 182 -12.66 7.38 -19.92
C LEU A 182 -11.65 8.52 -19.71
N GLY A 183 -10.51 8.49 -20.42
CA GLY A 183 -9.51 9.56 -20.43
C GLY A 183 -8.37 9.40 -19.39
N PHE A 184 -8.20 8.22 -18.81
CA PHE A 184 -7.00 7.90 -18.02
C PHE A 184 -5.80 7.61 -18.93
N LYS A 185 -4.59 7.55 -18.34
CA LYS A 185 -3.34 7.22 -19.01
C LYS A 185 -2.62 6.13 -18.23
N ILE A 186 -3.17 4.92 -18.26
CA ILE A 186 -2.71 3.77 -17.48
C ILE A 186 -2.09 2.75 -18.41
N SER A 187 -0.84 2.36 -18.17
CA SER A 187 -0.20 1.18 -18.71
C SER A 187 -0.14 0.09 -17.64
N VAL A 188 -0.14 -1.17 -18.04
CA VAL A 188 -0.05 -2.32 -17.13
C VAL A 188 1.21 -3.10 -17.48
N SER A 189 2.07 -3.32 -16.49
CA SER A 189 3.29 -4.08 -16.63
C SER A 189 3.01 -5.58 -16.56
N ASP A 190 3.56 -6.34 -17.50
CA ASP A 190 3.53 -7.80 -17.52
C ASP A 190 4.79 -8.43 -16.88
N LEU A 191 5.65 -7.61 -16.26
CA LEU A 191 6.94 -8.03 -15.70
C LEU A 191 6.81 -9.25 -14.79
N ILE A 192 5.85 -9.24 -13.88
CA ILE A 192 5.65 -10.32 -12.90
C ILE A 192 4.90 -11.49 -13.53
N GLU A 193 3.99 -11.22 -14.46
CA GLU A 193 3.19 -12.26 -15.12
C GLU A 193 4.07 -13.25 -15.90
N ASN A 194 5.12 -12.77 -16.55
CA ASN A 194 6.03 -13.58 -17.37
C ASN A 194 7.13 -14.31 -16.56
N THR A 195 7.06 -14.33 -15.23
CA THR A 195 8.00 -15.05 -14.38
C THR A 195 7.55 -16.49 -14.09
N GLU A 196 8.47 -17.35 -13.63
CA GLU A 196 8.17 -18.72 -13.19
C GLU A 196 7.63 -18.80 -11.73
N PHE A 197 7.36 -17.65 -11.10
CA PHE A 197 6.85 -17.62 -9.73
C PHE A 197 5.37 -18.02 -9.65
N ASN A 198 4.92 -18.38 -8.46
CA ASN A 198 3.52 -18.74 -8.22
C ASN A 198 2.58 -17.53 -8.25
N ASN A 199 1.30 -17.77 -8.49
CA ASN A 199 0.26 -16.73 -8.39
C ASN A 199 0.28 -16.04 -7.01
N GLY A 200 0.04 -14.73 -7.01
CA GLY A 200 0.12 -13.90 -5.82
C GLY A 200 1.53 -13.43 -5.45
N PHE A 201 2.53 -13.70 -6.30
CA PHE A 201 3.86 -13.14 -6.17
C PHE A 201 3.84 -11.67 -6.57
N ASP A 202 4.38 -10.80 -5.75
CA ASP A 202 4.33 -9.35 -5.96
C ASP A 202 5.66 -8.75 -6.44
N LEU A 203 5.63 -7.49 -6.84
CA LEU A 203 6.80 -6.79 -7.36
C LEU A 203 7.92 -6.67 -6.32
N ALA A 204 7.60 -6.44 -5.04
CA ALA A 204 8.60 -6.38 -3.99
C ALA A 204 9.28 -7.73 -3.75
N ASP A 205 8.50 -8.82 -3.77
CA ASP A 205 9.03 -10.18 -3.68
C ASP A 205 9.99 -10.47 -4.85
N TYR A 206 9.68 -9.96 -6.05
CA TYR A 206 10.57 -10.07 -7.22
C TYR A 206 11.91 -9.40 -6.96
N TYR A 207 11.93 -8.13 -6.60
CA TYR A 207 13.17 -7.40 -6.37
C TYR A 207 13.98 -7.92 -5.18
N ILE A 208 13.34 -8.35 -4.10
CA ILE A 208 14.02 -8.93 -2.93
C ILE A 208 14.72 -10.25 -3.27
N LYS A 209 14.16 -11.04 -4.21
CA LYS A 209 14.74 -12.35 -4.58
C LYS A 209 15.79 -12.27 -5.68
N THR A 210 15.75 -11.23 -6.51
CA THR A 210 16.62 -11.11 -7.68
C THR A 210 17.83 -10.22 -7.45
N ASN A 211 17.85 -9.47 -6.36
CA ASN A 211 18.98 -8.67 -5.90
C ASN A 211 19.56 -9.21 -4.59
#